data_16a00c0c82c2daa81d88a9d6b0c08d2b
#
_entry.id   16a00c0c82c2daa81d88a9d6b0c08d2b
#
_cell.length_a   1.000
_cell.length_b   1.000
_cell.length_c   1.000
_cell.angle_alpha   90.00
_cell.angle_beta   90.00
_cell.angle_gamma   90.00
#
_symmetry.space_group_name_H-M   'P 1'
#
loop_
_entity.id
_entity.type
_entity.pdbx_description
1 polymer ?
#
loop_
_entity_poly.entity_id
_entity_poly.type
_entity_poly.pdbx_seq_one_letter_code
_entity_poly.pdbx_strand_id
1 'polypeptide(L)' 'MDTFEAIMIAEGVEPASYDEQQAAWQHLIDTGVCWNLQGYFGRTAKDLIDRGICSPPPARPAPSSPHSPLHTMHN' A
#
# COMPACT_ATOMS: atom_id res chain seq x y z
N MET A 1 -10.07 11.04 3.48
CA MET A 1 -8.94 10.93 4.43
C MET A 1 -7.68 11.34 3.73
N ASP A 2 -6.90 12.22 4.32
CA ASP A 2 -5.64 12.60 3.69
C ASP A 2 -4.51 11.70 4.19
N THR A 3 -3.36 11.81 3.56
CA THR A 3 -2.23 10.93 3.87
C THR A 3 -1.73 11.11 5.30
N PHE A 4 -1.70 12.34 5.79
CA PHE A 4 -1.24 12.60 7.15
C PHE A 4 -2.16 11.90 8.15
N GLU A 5 -3.45 12.04 7.97
CA GLU A 5 -4.42 11.41 8.85
C GLU A 5 -4.30 9.89 8.80
N ALA A 6 -4.12 9.34 7.59
CA ALA A 6 -3.96 7.90 7.44
C ALA A 6 -2.73 7.39 8.20
N ILE A 7 -1.63 8.14 8.16
CA ILE A 7 -0.43 7.77 8.90
C ILE A 7 -0.68 7.80 10.41
N MET A 8 -1.37 8.83 10.89
CA MET A 8 -1.64 8.95 12.31
C MET A 8 -2.53 7.80 12.81
N ILE A 9 -3.50 7.41 12.01
CA ILE A 9 -4.35 6.29 12.36
C ILE A 9 -3.56 4.98 12.33
N ALA A 10 -2.76 4.79 11.31
CA ALA A 10 -1.97 3.55 11.16
C ALA A 10 -0.96 3.39 12.29
N GLU A 11 -0.42 4.50 12.79
CA GLU A 11 0.52 4.47 13.91
C GLU A 11 -0.16 4.31 15.26
N GLY A 12 -1.48 4.41 15.29
CA GLY A 12 -2.21 4.32 16.54
C GLY A 12 -2.19 5.58 17.38
N VAL A 13 -1.72 6.69 16.81
CA VAL A 13 -1.70 7.97 17.51
C VAL A 13 -3.11 8.54 17.57
N GLU A 14 -3.88 8.34 16.51
CA GLU A 14 -5.25 8.81 16.43
C GLU A 14 -6.18 7.64 16.65
N PRO A 15 -7.10 7.71 17.63
CA PRO A 15 -8.06 6.62 17.85
C PRO A 15 -8.93 6.40 16.62
N ALA A 16 -9.18 5.15 16.29
CA ALA A 16 -9.96 4.82 15.10
C ALA A 16 -10.59 3.46 15.27
N SER A 17 -11.74 3.28 14.63
CA SER A 17 -12.41 1.99 14.61
C SER A 17 -11.63 1.03 13.71
N TYR A 18 -12.02 -0.25 13.75
CA TYR A 18 -11.39 -1.24 12.87
C TYR A 18 -11.54 -0.85 11.40
N ASP A 19 -12.75 -0.39 11.02
CA ASP A 19 -12.99 0.01 9.63
C ASP A 19 -12.15 1.22 9.24
N GLU A 20 -11.96 2.15 10.16
CA GLU A 20 -11.13 3.32 9.90
C GLU A 20 -9.67 2.93 9.78
N GLN A 21 -9.22 1.99 10.61
CA GLN A 21 -7.87 1.47 10.50
C GLN A 21 -7.65 0.83 9.13
N GLN A 22 -8.60 0.02 8.69
CA GLN A 22 -8.49 -0.64 7.40
C GLN A 22 -8.48 0.39 6.28
N ALA A 23 -9.32 1.41 6.36
CA ALA A 23 -9.36 2.46 5.35
C ALA A 23 -8.06 3.24 5.30
N ALA A 24 -7.47 3.51 6.46
CA ALA A 24 -6.20 4.24 6.53
C ALA A 24 -5.09 3.42 5.86
N TRP A 25 -4.99 2.15 6.18
CA TRP A 25 -3.98 1.29 5.58
C TRP A 25 -4.20 1.15 4.08
N GLN A 26 -5.46 1.02 3.65
CA GLN A 26 -5.75 0.94 2.23
C GLN A 26 -5.32 2.21 1.50
N HIS A 27 -5.54 3.36 2.13
CA HIS A 27 -5.10 4.64 1.56
C HIS A 27 -3.58 4.67 1.37
N LEU A 28 -2.84 4.22 2.39
CA LEU A 28 -1.38 4.21 2.32
C LEU A 28 -0.87 3.24 1.27
N ILE A 29 -1.58 2.13 1.07
CA ILE A 29 -1.23 1.16 0.04
C ILE A 29 -1.53 1.74 -1.34
N ASP A 30 -2.73 2.31 -1.52
CA ASP A 30 -3.17 2.82 -2.82
C ASP A 30 -2.30 3.97 -3.32
N THR A 31 -1.83 4.80 -2.40
CA THR A 31 -0.98 5.92 -2.76
C THR A 31 0.49 5.53 -2.88
N GLY A 32 0.83 4.36 -2.37
CA GLY A 32 2.22 3.90 -2.35
C GLY A 32 3.05 4.50 -1.23
N VAL A 33 2.46 5.32 -0.39
CA VAL A 33 3.19 6.00 0.67
C VAL A 33 3.78 5.01 1.67
N CYS A 34 3.06 3.91 1.95
CA CYS A 34 3.53 2.95 2.95
C CYS A 34 4.89 2.34 2.58
N TRP A 35 5.21 2.28 1.29
CA TRP A 35 6.48 1.69 0.85
C TRP A 35 7.66 2.66 1.04
N ASN A 36 7.36 3.92 1.26
CA ASN A 36 8.39 4.96 1.43
C ASN A 36 8.56 5.37 2.89
N LEU A 37 7.78 4.80 3.78
CA LEU A 37 7.89 5.06 5.21
C LEU A 37 8.82 4.01 5.84
N GLN A 38 8.92 4.03 7.16
CA GLN A 38 9.77 3.06 7.85
C GLN A 38 9.34 1.63 7.51
N GLY A 39 10.27 0.69 7.62
CA GLY A 39 10.03 -0.69 7.25
C GLY A 39 8.80 -1.32 7.88
N TYR A 40 8.45 -0.88 9.10
CA TYR A 40 7.23 -1.31 9.77
C TYR A 40 6.00 -1.16 8.88
N PHE A 41 5.89 -0.01 8.20
CA PHE A 41 4.71 0.25 7.37
C PHE A 41 4.63 -0.70 6.18
N GLY A 42 5.73 -0.90 5.51
CA GLY A 42 5.74 -1.82 4.37
C GLY A 42 5.45 -3.25 4.77
N ARG A 43 6.04 -3.70 5.88
CA ARG A 43 5.80 -5.07 6.36
C ARG A 43 4.36 -5.28 6.79
N THR A 44 3.79 -4.29 7.49
CA THR A 44 2.41 -4.39 7.95
C THR A 44 1.46 -4.37 6.76
N ALA A 45 1.71 -3.49 5.79
CA ALA A 45 0.88 -3.40 4.59
C ALA A 45 0.91 -4.73 3.84
N LYS A 46 2.07 -5.33 3.68
CA LYS A 46 2.19 -6.60 3.00
C LYS A 46 1.40 -7.70 3.73
N ASP A 47 1.49 -7.70 5.06
CA ASP A 47 0.76 -8.67 5.85
C ASP A 47 -0.75 -8.51 5.68
N LEU A 48 -1.23 -7.27 5.68
CA LEU A 48 -2.66 -7.01 5.51
C LEU A 48 -3.15 -7.41 4.12
N ILE A 49 -2.32 -7.23 3.11
CA ILE A 49 -2.64 -7.68 1.76
C ILE A 49 -2.66 -9.20 1.71
N ASP A 50 -1.67 -9.85 2.29
CA ASP A 50 -1.56 -11.30 2.28
C ASP A 50 -2.73 -11.95 3.01
N ARG A 51 -3.26 -11.30 4.02
CA ARG A 51 -4.42 -11.80 4.77
C ARG A 51 -5.75 -11.46 4.13
N GLY A 52 -5.75 -10.67 3.05
CA GLY A 52 -6.98 -10.27 2.39
C GLY A 52 -7.74 -9.16 3.12
N ILE A 53 -7.13 -8.53 4.12
CA ILE A 53 -7.76 -7.42 4.82
C ILE A 53 -7.70 -6.16 3.97
N CYS A 54 -6.57 -5.94 3.30
CA CYS A 54 -6.41 -4.86 2.35
C CYS A 54 -6.12 -5.43 0.98
N SER A 55 -6.42 -4.65 -0.06
CA SER A 55 -6.13 -5.03 -1.43
C SER A 55 -4.80 -4.45 -1.88
N PRO A 56 -4.10 -5.13 -2.80
CA PRO A 56 -2.88 -4.55 -3.37
C PRO A 56 -3.19 -3.24 -4.09
N PRO A 57 -2.17 -2.41 -4.36
CA PRO A 57 -2.43 -1.16 -5.05
C PRO A 57 -3.04 -1.42 -6.41
N PRO A 58 -3.86 -0.45 -6.90
CA PRO A 58 -4.48 -0.64 -8.21
C PRO A 58 -3.42 -0.80 -9.28
N ALA A 59 -3.68 -1.71 -10.21
CA ALA A 59 -2.79 -1.90 -11.33
C ALA A 59 -2.79 -0.64 -12.16
N ARG A 60 -1.61 -0.17 -12.52
CA ARG A 60 -1.55 0.96 -13.43
C ARG A 60 -0.81 0.52 -14.67
N PRO A 61 -1.15 1.12 -15.80
CA PRO A 61 -0.47 0.78 -17.04
C PRO A 61 1.01 1.01 -16.83
N ALA A 62 1.78 0.04 -17.18
CA ALA A 62 3.20 0.20 -17.10
C ALA A 62 3.57 1.35 -18.00
N PRO A 63 4.36 2.28 -17.56
CA PRO A 63 4.86 3.27 -18.49
C PRO A 63 5.80 2.51 -19.34
N SER A 64 5.30 1.82 -20.16
CA SER A 64 6.03 1.11 -21.07
C SER A 64 7.28 0.58 -20.53
N SER A 65 7.46 -0.06 -20.01
CA SER A 65 8.66 -0.57 -19.75
C SER A 65 8.87 -1.66 -20.53
N PRO A 66 9.09 -1.53 -20.96
CA PRO A 66 9.15 -2.39 -21.45
C PRO A 66 9.45 -3.49 -21.19
N HIS A 67 9.25 -3.18 -21.12
CA HIS A 67 9.41 -4.15 -20.94
C HIS A 67 9.43 -5.00 -20.95
N SER A 68 9.72 -4.99 -21.01
CA SER A 68 9.78 -5.88 -21.07
C SER A 68 9.82 -6.60 -21.18
N PRO A 69 10.16 -6.78 -21.36
CA PRO A 69 10.34 -7.68 -21.52
C PRO A 69 10.40 -8.33 -21.59
N LEU A 70 10.86 -8.19 -21.77
CA LEU A 70 11.02 -8.89 -22.04
C LEU A 70 11.00 -9.47 -21.93
N HIS A 71 11.39 -9.33 -21.99
CA HIS A 71 11.51 -10.07 -22.22
C HIS A 71 11.55 -10.67 -22.07
N THR A 72 11.84 -10.52 -22.18
CA THR A 72 12.05 -11.28 -22.42
C THR A 72 12.08 -11.93 -22.43
N MET A 73 12.50 -11.80 -22.58
CA MET A 73 12.69 -12.44 -22.86
C MET A 73 12.60 -13.04 -22.78
N HIS A 74 12.95 -12.85 -22.87
CA HIS A 74 12.97 -13.45 -23.19
C HIS A 74 12.84 -13.94 -23.03
N ASN A 75 13.12 -13.65 -23.11
CA ASN A 75 13.19 -14.30 -23.45
C ASN A 75 13.09 -14.81 -23.57
#